data_7769a5afdabc7a6783c8e868ea3065c0
#
_entry.id   7769a5afdabc7a6783c8e868ea3065c0
#
_cell.length_a   1.000
_cell.length_b   1.000
_cell.length_c   1.000
_cell.angle_alpha   90.00
_cell.angle_beta   90.00
_cell.angle_gamma   90.00
#
_symmetry.space_group_name_H-M   'P 1'
#
loop_
_entity.id
_entity.type
_entity.pdbx_description
1 polymer ?
#
loop_
_entity_poly.entity_id
_entity_poly.type
_entity_poly.pdbx_seq_one_letter_code
_entity_poly.pdbx_strand_id
1 'polypeptide(L)'
;MKNLKCTLKAWPVIAVATIGLCFLTQQIAKAFGIELPDQLNVDVVRRCLSRTFDSWKAFLVSAMLVAQVVLLMPALEECVFRLPLRWLKHPICAVISAALFSAAHYITQPWPDAAFLALFFFGLAQTWLYFKTRHIWCAMLNHALFNLTNLVLLFVVPQSAS
;
A
#
# COMPACT_ATOMS: atom_id res chain seq x y z
N MET A 1 -14.12 -18.92 -8.25
CA MET A 1 -12.78 -19.55 -8.02
C MET A 1 -11.67 -18.99 -8.93
N LYS A 2 -11.87 -18.77 -10.25
CA LYS A 2 -10.84 -18.28 -11.18
C LYS A 2 -10.26 -16.92 -10.76
N ASN A 3 -11.10 -15.96 -10.38
CA ASN A 3 -10.67 -14.62 -9.98
C ASN A 3 -9.87 -14.61 -8.66
N LEU A 4 -10.29 -15.42 -7.67
CA LEU A 4 -9.52 -15.56 -6.42
C LEU A 4 -8.12 -16.12 -6.68
N LYS A 5 -8.01 -17.17 -7.51
CA LYS A 5 -6.70 -17.72 -7.89
C LYS A 5 -5.83 -16.69 -8.62
N CYS A 6 -6.43 -15.84 -9.48
CA CYS A 6 -5.71 -14.76 -10.15
C CYS A 6 -5.18 -13.75 -9.13
N THR A 7 -6.01 -13.31 -8.18
CA THR A 7 -5.63 -12.36 -7.13
C THR A 7 -4.50 -12.90 -6.25
N LEU A 8 -4.64 -14.15 -5.76
CA LEU A 8 -3.64 -14.77 -4.90
C LEU A 8 -2.30 -15.01 -5.62
N LYS A 9 -2.30 -15.26 -6.94
CA LYS A 9 -1.07 -15.36 -7.72
C LYS A 9 -0.44 -13.99 -8.01
N ALA A 10 -1.25 -12.97 -8.20
CA ALA A 10 -0.77 -11.61 -8.47
C ALA A 10 -0.18 -10.94 -7.22
N TRP A 11 -0.76 -11.21 -6.03
CA TRP A 11 -0.35 -10.57 -4.78
C TRP A 11 1.16 -10.65 -4.49
N PRO A 12 1.82 -11.83 -4.42
CA PRO A 12 3.24 -11.86 -4.07
C PRO A 12 4.12 -11.15 -5.10
N VAL A 13 3.77 -11.22 -6.39
CA VAL A 13 4.49 -10.53 -7.45
C VAL A 13 4.38 -9.02 -7.30
N ILE A 14 3.17 -8.51 -7.08
CA ILE A 14 2.91 -7.08 -6.88
C ILE A 14 3.59 -6.60 -5.60
N ALA A 15 3.49 -7.37 -4.50
CA ALA A 15 4.11 -7.01 -3.23
C ALA A 15 5.65 -6.92 -3.35
N VAL A 16 6.29 -7.94 -3.89
CA VAL A 16 7.75 -7.97 -4.09
C VAL A 16 8.20 -6.84 -5.01
N ALA A 17 7.51 -6.63 -6.13
CA ALA A 17 7.84 -5.56 -7.07
C ALA A 17 7.72 -4.16 -6.43
N THR A 18 6.64 -3.91 -5.67
CA THR A 18 6.40 -2.60 -5.03
C THR A 18 7.42 -2.34 -3.92
N ILE A 19 7.65 -3.30 -3.03
CA ILE A 19 8.61 -3.19 -1.94
C ILE A 19 10.04 -3.06 -2.51
N GLY A 20 10.38 -3.88 -3.52
CA GLY A 20 11.67 -3.82 -4.19
C GLY A 20 11.92 -2.48 -4.87
N LEU A 21 10.89 -1.90 -5.51
CA LEU A 21 11.01 -0.57 -6.12
C LEU A 21 11.20 0.54 -5.08
N CYS A 22 10.47 0.47 -3.97
CA CYS A 22 10.64 1.40 -2.86
C CYS A 22 12.09 1.33 -2.31
N PHE A 23 12.58 0.13 -2.04
CA PHE A 23 13.96 -0.09 -1.60
C PHE A 23 14.99 0.43 -2.61
N LEU A 24 14.80 0.11 -3.90
CA LEU A 24 15.70 0.58 -4.96
C LEU A 24 15.73 2.11 -5.04
N THR A 25 14.58 2.77 -4.96
CA THR A 25 14.48 4.24 -4.95
C THR A 25 15.26 4.82 -3.78
N GLN A 26 15.14 4.23 -2.60
CA GLN A 26 15.88 4.65 -1.41
C GLN A 26 17.41 4.48 -1.57
N GLN A 27 17.85 3.35 -2.15
CA GLN A 27 19.29 3.11 -2.39
C GLN A 27 19.85 4.09 -3.44
N ILE A 28 19.11 4.36 -4.49
CA ILE A 28 19.51 5.34 -5.52
C ILE A 28 19.61 6.73 -4.89
N ALA A 29 18.60 7.19 -4.15
CA ALA A 29 18.64 8.49 -3.46
C ALA A 29 19.88 8.60 -2.55
N LYS A 30 20.13 7.59 -1.74
CA LYS A 30 21.30 7.53 -0.87
C LYS A 30 22.63 7.60 -1.62
N ALA A 31 22.72 6.93 -2.79
CA ALA A 31 23.93 6.99 -3.63
C ALA A 31 24.19 8.40 -4.19
N PHE A 32 23.16 9.23 -4.34
CA PHE A 32 23.26 10.64 -4.75
C PHE A 32 23.34 11.60 -3.56
N GLY A 33 23.46 11.11 -2.32
CA GLY A 33 23.51 11.95 -1.12
C GLY A 33 22.16 12.61 -0.77
N ILE A 34 21.06 12.08 -1.28
CA ILE A 34 19.70 12.57 -1.01
C ILE A 34 19.11 11.76 0.14
N GLU A 35 18.82 12.41 1.25
CA GLU A 35 18.09 11.82 2.35
C GLU A 35 16.57 11.94 2.08
N LEU A 36 15.92 10.82 1.93
CA LEU A 36 14.45 10.77 1.80
C LEU A 36 13.81 10.62 3.18
N PRO A 37 12.76 11.39 3.48
CA PRO A 37 12.09 11.32 4.78
C PRO A 37 11.44 9.96 5.01
N ASP A 38 11.41 9.54 6.27
CA ASP A 38 10.65 8.36 6.69
C ASP A 38 9.14 8.63 6.66
N GLN A 39 8.37 7.58 6.44
CA GLN A 39 6.90 7.69 6.45
C GLN A 39 6.38 7.82 7.89
N LEU A 40 5.84 8.97 8.24
CA LEU A 40 5.27 9.25 9.58
C LEU A 40 4.24 8.21 10.03
N ASN A 41 3.42 7.71 9.11
CA ASN A 41 2.39 6.72 9.41
C ASN A 41 2.98 5.38 9.88
N VAL A 42 4.13 4.99 9.37
CA VAL A 42 4.82 3.74 9.76
C VAL A 42 5.19 3.77 11.23
N ASP A 43 5.74 4.87 11.73
CA ASP A 43 6.14 5.02 13.12
C ASP A 43 4.94 5.07 14.06
N VAL A 44 3.85 5.71 13.65
CA VAL A 44 2.60 5.73 14.44
C VAL A 44 2.04 4.32 14.58
N VAL A 45 1.95 3.58 13.46
CA VAL A 45 1.46 2.20 13.45
C VAL A 45 2.33 1.32 14.34
N ARG A 46 3.67 1.41 14.20
CA ARG A 46 4.61 0.63 15.01
C ARG A 46 4.44 0.90 16.49
N ARG A 47 4.42 2.18 16.92
CA ARG A 47 4.25 2.56 18.34
C ARG A 47 2.92 2.09 18.90
N CYS A 48 1.84 2.13 18.12
CA CYS A 48 0.54 1.64 18.54
C CYS A 48 0.58 0.12 18.74
N LEU A 49 1.11 -0.62 17.77
CA LEU A 49 1.13 -2.07 17.80
C LEU A 49 2.12 -2.64 18.84
N SER A 50 3.23 -1.95 19.14
CA SER A 50 4.17 -2.36 20.20
C SER A 50 3.56 -2.36 21.59
N ARG A 51 2.48 -1.59 21.79
CA ARG A 51 1.74 -1.47 23.07
C ARG A 51 0.46 -2.30 23.14
N THR A 52 0.24 -3.20 22.17
CA THR A 52 -1.03 -3.95 22.04
C THR A 52 -1.39 -4.72 23.33
N PHE A 53 -0.40 -5.22 24.05
CA PHE A 53 -0.63 -6.04 25.26
C PHE A 53 -0.53 -5.26 26.58
N ASP A 54 -0.34 -3.94 26.54
CA ASP A 54 -0.23 -3.11 27.74
C ASP A 54 -1.57 -3.02 28.51
N SER A 55 -2.69 -3.09 27.79
CA SER A 55 -4.03 -3.05 28.39
C SER A 55 -5.10 -3.52 27.40
N TRP A 56 -6.31 -3.83 27.91
CA TRP A 56 -7.46 -4.13 27.05
C TRP A 56 -7.82 -2.98 26.10
N LYS A 57 -7.67 -1.73 26.53
CA LYS A 57 -7.89 -0.56 25.68
C LYS A 57 -6.85 -0.49 24.57
N ALA A 58 -5.57 -0.74 24.88
CA ALA A 58 -4.50 -0.78 23.89
C ALA A 58 -4.72 -1.89 22.85
N PHE A 59 -5.15 -3.06 23.29
CA PHE A 59 -5.54 -4.17 22.40
C PHE A 59 -6.65 -3.75 21.43
N LEU A 60 -7.73 -3.14 21.91
CA LEU A 60 -8.82 -2.69 21.07
C LEU A 60 -8.35 -1.64 20.04
N VAL A 61 -7.56 -0.65 20.47
CA VAL A 61 -7.02 0.39 19.58
C VAL A 61 -6.16 -0.24 18.48
N SER A 62 -5.28 -1.18 18.84
CA SER A 62 -4.45 -1.90 17.87
C SER A 62 -5.28 -2.74 16.90
N ALA A 63 -6.30 -3.45 17.39
CA ALA A 63 -7.20 -4.24 16.55
C ALA A 63 -7.98 -3.34 15.57
N MET A 64 -8.47 -2.19 16.03
CA MET A 64 -9.14 -1.21 15.17
C MET A 64 -8.19 -0.64 14.13
N LEU A 65 -6.94 -0.31 14.50
CA LEU A 65 -5.93 0.19 13.57
C LEU A 65 -5.61 -0.85 12.49
N VAL A 66 -5.41 -2.11 12.87
CA VAL A 66 -5.18 -3.19 11.89
C VAL A 66 -6.38 -3.34 10.95
N ALA A 67 -7.60 -3.37 11.48
CA ALA A 67 -8.81 -3.44 10.66
C ALA A 67 -8.94 -2.24 9.71
N GLN A 68 -8.60 -1.04 10.18
CA GLN A 68 -8.58 0.16 9.35
C GLN A 68 -7.56 0.05 8.22
N VAL A 69 -6.31 -0.26 8.53
CA VAL A 69 -5.20 -0.29 7.56
C VAL A 69 -5.35 -1.44 6.56
N VAL A 70 -5.81 -2.61 7.03
CA VAL A 70 -5.85 -3.83 6.18
C VAL A 70 -7.17 -3.97 5.43
N LEU A 71 -8.29 -3.52 6.00
CA LEU A 71 -9.60 -3.76 5.39
C LEU A 71 -10.29 -2.48 4.92
N LEU A 72 -10.45 -1.50 5.81
CA LEU A 72 -11.28 -0.34 5.51
C LEU A 72 -10.63 0.59 4.49
N MET A 73 -9.36 0.97 4.70
CA MET A 73 -8.67 1.89 3.78
C MET A 73 -8.49 1.29 2.38
N PRO A 74 -8.00 0.04 2.20
CA PRO A 74 -7.97 -0.60 0.89
C PRO A 74 -9.34 -0.63 0.19
N ALA A 75 -10.42 -0.93 0.93
CA ALA A 75 -11.75 -0.96 0.34
C ALA A 75 -12.19 0.42 -0.16
N LEU A 76 -12.00 1.47 0.65
CA LEU A 76 -12.33 2.85 0.28
C LEU A 76 -11.48 3.35 -0.89
N GLU A 77 -10.17 3.13 -0.85
CA GLU A 77 -9.24 3.57 -1.89
C GLU A 77 -9.54 2.88 -3.23
N GLU A 78 -9.77 1.58 -3.23
CA GLU A 78 -10.12 0.88 -4.47
C GLU A 78 -11.50 1.35 -5.01
N CYS A 79 -12.48 1.64 -4.14
CA CYS A 79 -13.73 2.25 -4.56
C CYS A 79 -13.51 3.62 -5.21
N VAL A 80 -12.71 4.48 -4.61
CA VAL A 80 -12.48 5.85 -5.11
C VAL A 80 -11.69 5.83 -6.42
N PHE A 81 -10.62 5.06 -6.49
CA PHE A 81 -9.69 5.12 -7.62
C PHE A 81 -10.00 4.12 -8.74
N ARG A 82 -10.66 3.00 -8.49
CA ARG A 82 -10.89 1.94 -9.51
C ARG A 82 -12.33 1.86 -9.95
N LEU A 83 -13.31 2.11 -9.09
CA LEU A 83 -14.70 2.03 -9.48
C LEU A 83 -15.06 2.98 -10.64
N PRO A 84 -14.57 4.24 -10.70
CA PRO A 84 -14.84 5.13 -11.83
C PRO A 84 -14.32 4.59 -13.17
N LEU A 85 -13.27 3.77 -13.16
CA LEU A 85 -12.70 3.16 -14.38
C LEU A 85 -13.66 2.16 -15.04
N ARG A 86 -14.77 1.80 -14.39
CA ARG A 86 -15.84 1.03 -15.01
C ARG A 86 -16.43 1.76 -16.23
N TRP A 87 -16.52 3.08 -16.13
CA TRP A 87 -17.05 3.96 -17.18
C TRP A 87 -15.96 4.61 -18.02
N LEU A 88 -14.80 4.89 -17.42
CA LEU A 88 -13.65 5.55 -18.04
C LEU A 88 -12.67 4.50 -18.59
N LYS A 89 -12.95 3.96 -19.77
CA LYS A 89 -12.19 2.82 -20.35
C LYS A 89 -10.90 3.22 -21.07
N HIS A 90 -10.61 4.51 -21.19
CA HIS A 90 -9.40 4.97 -21.87
C HIS A 90 -8.15 4.66 -21.05
N PRO A 91 -7.05 4.16 -21.66
CA PRO A 91 -5.82 3.80 -20.93
C PRO A 91 -5.23 4.93 -20.09
N ILE A 92 -5.36 6.19 -20.55
CA ILE A 92 -4.89 7.36 -19.81
C ILE A 92 -5.61 7.51 -18.46
N CYS A 93 -6.88 7.09 -18.35
CA CYS A 93 -7.62 7.13 -17.11
C CYS A 93 -7.01 6.17 -16.05
N ALA A 94 -6.41 5.07 -16.49
CA ALA A 94 -5.68 4.16 -15.60
C ALA A 94 -4.42 4.82 -15.04
N VAL A 95 -3.69 5.54 -15.88
CA VAL A 95 -2.48 6.29 -15.47
C VAL A 95 -2.85 7.43 -14.52
N ILE A 96 -3.89 8.21 -14.85
CA ILE A 96 -4.38 9.29 -13.99
C ILE A 96 -4.85 8.73 -12.63
N SER A 97 -5.61 7.64 -12.63
CA SER A 97 -6.07 6.98 -11.40
C SER A 97 -4.90 6.53 -10.53
N ALA A 98 -3.84 5.97 -11.12
CA ALA A 98 -2.64 5.56 -10.38
C ALA A 98 -1.86 6.76 -9.84
N ALA A 99 -1.75 7.84 -10.62
CA ALA A 99 -1.09 9.07 -10.18
C ALA A 99 -1.84 9.74 -9.02
N LEU A 100 -3.17 9.83 -9.12
CA LEU A 100 -4.01 10.37 -8.04
C LEU A 100 -3.97 9.49 -6.79
N PHE A 101 -3.94 8.17 -6.95
CA PHE A 101 -3.76 7.23 -5.84
C PHE A 101 -2.44 7.48 -5.12
N SER A 102 -1.33 7.55 -5.86
CA SER A 102 -0.02 7.87 -5.27
C SER A 102 -0.03 9.24 -4.60
N ALA A 103 -0.52 10.29 -5.27
CA ALA A 103 -0.57 11.65 -4.75
C ALA A 103 -1.43 11.78 -3.48
N ALA A 104 -2.53 11.02 -3.36
CA ALA A 104 -3.40 11.05 -2.19
C ALA A 104 -2.69 10.63 -0.90
N HIS A 105 -1.66 9.79 -0.98
CA HIS A 105 -0.85 9.38 0.17
C HIS A 105 0.01 10.53 0.73
N TYR A 106 0.23 11.61 -0.05
CA TYR A 106 1.06 12.76 0.35
C TYR A 106 0.25 13.95 0.86
N ILE A 107 -1.05 13.82 1.07
CA ILE A 107 -1.85 14.87 1.72
C ILE A 107 -1.37 15.09 3.17
N THR A 108 -0.90 14.03 3.82
CA THR A 108 -0.47 14.03 5.24
C THR A 108 0.97 13.56 5.44
N GLN A 109 1.70 13.25 4.38
CA GLN A 109 3.06 12.73 4.42
C GLN A 109 4.05 13.75 3.84
N PRO A 110 5.31 13.76 4.30
CA PRO A 110 6.35 14.56 3.66
C PRO A 110 6.62 14.09 2.22
N TRP A 111 6.88 15.04 1.35
CA TRP A 111 7.19 14.86 -0.07
C TRP A 111 8.61 15.40 -0.38
N PRO A 112 9.39 14.74 -1.24
CA PRO A 112 9.21 13.39 -1.80
C PRO A 112 9.72 12.31 -0.85
N ASP A 113 9.17 11.09 -0.93
CA ASP A 113 9.71 9.92 -0.25
C ASP A 113 9.99 8.76 -1.24
N ALA A 114 10.59 7.67 -0.74
CA ALA A 114 10.92 6.50 -1.56
C ALA A 114 9.68 5.76 -2.08
N ALA A 115 8.53 5.92 -1.43
CA ALA A 115 7.33 5.17 -1.76
C ALA A 115 6.52 5.77 -2.91
N PHE A 116 6.71 7.06 -3.27
CA PHE A 116 5.87 7.72 -4.29
C PHE A 116 5.81 6.95 -5.60
N LEU A 117 6.97 6.62 -6.14
CA LEU A 117 7.07 5.88 -7.41
C LEU A 117 6.52 4.46 -7.26
N ALA A 118 6.83 3.81 -6.13
CA ALA A 118 6.33 2.48 -5.83
C ALA A 118 4.80 2.44 -5.72
N LEU A 119 4.18 3.43 -5.06
CA LEU A 119 2.73 3.57 -4.96
C LEU A 119 2.06 3.85 -6.31
N PHE A 120 2.71 4.62 -7.18
CA PHE A 120 2.22 4.83 -8.54
C PHE A 120 2.16 3.50 -9.31
N PHE A 121 3.22 2.71 -9.32
CA PHE A 121 3.25 1.40 -9.98
C PHE A 121 2.34 0.39 -9.31
N PHE A 122 2.20 0.42 -7.99
CA PHE A 122 1.20 -0.35 -7.27
C PHE A 122 -0.21 0.01 -7.75
N GLY A 123 -0.52 1.30 -7.88
CA GLY A 123 -1.79 1.79 -8.42
C GLY A 123 -2.08 1.29 -9.84
N LEU A 124 -1.06 1.24 -10.72
CA LEU A 124 -1.20 0.66 -12.06
C LEU A 124 -1.46 -0.85 -12.00
N ALA A 125 -0.75 -1.58 -11.12
CA ALA A 125 -0.95 -3.02 -10.95
C ALA A 125 -2.35 -3.37 -10.42
N GLN A 126 -2.89 -2.57 -9.47
CA GLN A 126 -4.26 -2.71 -8.99
C GLN A 126 -5.29 -2.45 -10.11
N THR A 127 -5.04 -1.42 -10.93
CA THR A 127 -5.88 -1.11 -12.08
C THR A 127 -5.86 -2.25 -13.11
N TRP A 128 -4.68 -2.80 -13.40
CA TRP A 128 -4.55 -3.98 -14.26
C TRP A 128 -5.32 -5.19 -13.70
N LEU A 129 -5.20 -5.46 -12.41
CA LEU A 129 -5.91 -6.57 -11.75
C LEU A 129 -7.43 -6.39 -11.84
N TYR A 130 -7.92 -5.15 -11.61
CA TYR A 130 -9.32 -4.80 -11.77
C TYR A 130 -9.81 -5.04 -13.20
N PHE A 131 -9.10 -4.57 -14.22
CA PHE A 131 -9.49 -4.80 -15.61
C PHE A 131 -9.43 -6.27 -16.03
N LYS A 132 -8.47 -7.02 -15.51
CA LYS A 132 -8.32 -8.45 -15.80
C LYS A 132 -9.43 -9.30 -15.16
N THR A 133 -9.82 -8.99 -13.95
CA THR A 133 -10.80 -9.78 -13.19
C THR A 133 -12.22 -9.27 -13.36
N ARG A 134 -12.41 -8.00 -13.69
CA ARG A 134 -13.69 -7.27 -13.75
C ARG A 134 -14.43 -7.21 -12.40
N HIS A 135 -13.72 -7.47 -11.29
CA HIS A 135 -14.26 -7.45 -9.95
C HIS A 135 -13.40 -6.60 -9.02
N ILE A 136 -14.00 -5.57 -8.45
CA ILE A 136 -13.31 -4.64 -7.56
C ILE A 136 -12.78 -5.32 -6.29
N TRP A 137 -13.50 -6.32 -5.78
CA TRP A 137 -13.07 -7.07 -4.60
C TRP A 137 -11.72 -7.78 -4.80
N CYS A 138 -11.31 -8.06 -6.05
CA CYS A 138 -10.00 -8.64 -6.35
C CYS A 138 -8.87 -7.64 -6.09
N ALA A 139 -9.08 -6.38 -6.47
CA ALA A 139 -8.14 -5.30 -6.16
C ALA A 139 -8.14 -5.02 -4.64
N MET A 140 -9.31 -4.94 -4.00
CA MET A 140 -9.42 -4.78 -2.55
C MET A 140 -8.68 -5.86 -1.77
N LEU A 141 -8.88 -7.14 -2.14
CA LEU A 141 -8.19 -8.26 -1.50
C LEU A 141 -6.68 -8.20 -1.72
N ASN A 142 -6.24 -7.92 -2.94
CA ASN A 142 -4.81 -7.79 -3.25
C ASN A 142 -4.18 -6.66 -2.43
N HIS A 143 -4.84 -5.51 -2.34
CA HIS A 143 -4.41 -4.36 -1.57
C HIS A 143 -4.37 -4.67 -0.06
N ALA A 144 -5.41 -5.31 0.46
CA ALA A 144 -5.46 -5.77 1.86
C ALA A 144 -4.30 -6.71 2.20
N LEU A 145 -4.00 -7.67 1.33
CA LEU A 145 -2.87 -8.58 1.49
C LEU A 145 -1.52 -7.85 1.41
N PHE A 146 -1.39 -6.84 0.55
CA PHE A 146 -0.21 -5.99 0.48
C PHE A 146 0.01 -5.22 1.79
N ASN A 147 -1.03 -4.57 2.32
CA ASN A 147 -0.93 -3.85 3.58
C ASN A 147 -0.63 -4.79 4.76
N LEU A 148 -1.23 -5.98 4.79
CA LEU A 148 -0.92 -7.00 5.78
C LEU A 148 0.55 -7.44 5.69
N THR A 149 1.08 -7.62 4.47
CA THR A 149 2.51 -7.94 4.26
C THR A 149 3.40 -6.85 4.85
N ASN A 150 3.11 -5.58 4.57
CA ASN A 150 3.87 -4.46 5.11
C ASN A 150 3.80 -4.42 6.65
N LEU A 151 2.62 -4.66 7.25
CA LEU A 151 2.49 -4.75 8.71
C LEU A 151 3.36 -5.86 9.29
N VAL A 152 3.39 -7.04 8.67
CA VAL A 152 4.25 -8.16 9.13
C VAL A 152 5.73 -7.77 9.01
N LEU A 153 6.13 -7.15 7.90
CA LEU A 153 7.52 -6.73 7.68
C LEU A 153 8.00 -5.69 8.71
N LEU A 154 7.12 -4.84 9.24
CA LEU A 154 7.46 -3.89 10.31
C LEU A 154 7.99 -4.57 11.58
N PHE A 155 7.62 -5.84 11.82
CA PHE A 155 8.04 -6.60 13.00
C PHE A 155 9.20 -7.55 12.70
N VAL A 156 9.32 -8.02 11.45
CA VAL A 156 10.33 -9.03 11.06
C VAL A 156 11.64 -8.38 10.67
N VAL A 157 11.59 -7.19 10.04
CA VAL A 157 12.79 -6.49 9.59
C VAL A 157 13.31 -5.60 10.71
N PRO A 158 14.50 -5.91 11.30
CA PRO A 158 15.14 -5.03 12.27
C PRO A 158 15.45 -3.69 11.57
N GLN A 159 15.03 -2.59 12.16
CA GLN A 159 15.53 -1.30 11.68
C GLN A 159 16.95 -1.11 12.17
N SER A 160 17.88 -0.85 11.25
CA SER A 160 19.18 -0.32 11.62
C SER A 160 18.95 0.95 12.42
N ALA A 161 19.38 0.93 13.69
CA ALA A 161 19.38 2.13 14.51
C ALA A 161 20.15 3.22 13.75
N SER A 162 19.41 4.23 13.30
CA SER A 162 19.98 5.48 12.77
C SER A 162 20.43 6.37 13.88
#